data_01bcfe957e75b9afa8ac5ece2ac0f523
#
_entry.id   01bcfe957e75b9afa8ac5ece2ac0f523
#
_cell.length_a   1.000
_cell.length_b   1.000
_cell.length_c   1.000
_cell.angle_alpha   90.00
_cell.angle_beta   90.00
_cell.angle_gamma   90.00
#
_symmetry.space_group_name_H-M   'P 1'
#
loop_
_entity.id
_entity.type
_entity.pdbx_description
1 polymer ?
#
loop_
_entity_poly.entity_id
_entity_poly.type
_entity_poly.pdbx_seq_one_letter_code
_entity_poly.pdbx_strand_id
1 'polypeptide(L)'
;MTKKIGIILGSTRQGRISPAIAEWVTAGVAKHPELSAEMLDLGAINLPLFNEPTIPSVAPGVSEAAIAWREKVTSLDAFIILTAEYNAGYPAPLKNALDYLKTEWANRPIFTISYGFSGGASAAHQLSEVLIRIGTVQIEPNIAILIGDKLNANGGIDDPHASLAIHDEELDIALNAIEAWAPTEEPTDV
;
A
#
# COMPACT_ATOMS: atom_id res chain seq x y z
N MET A 1 15.34 -13.87 9.00
CA MET A 1 15.27 -12.40 9.27
C MET A 1 13.83 -11.98 9.07
N THR A 2 13.26 -11.24 10.02
CA THR A 2 11.87 -10.75 9.94
C THR A 2 11.75 -9.72 8.83
N LYS A 3 10.85 -9.94 7.86
CA LYS A 3 10.55 -8.97 6.80
C LYS A 3 9.65 -7.85 7.34
N LYS A 4 9.97 -6.62 6.97
CA LYS A 4 9.23 -5.43 7.38
C LYS A 4 8.27 -5.00 6.28
N ILE A 5 6.98 -4.98 6.56
CA ILE A 5 5.92 -4.58 5.64
C ILE A 5 5.47 -3.17 5.94
N GLY A 6 5.49 -2.29 4.94
CA GLY A 6 4.85 -0.98 5.01
C GLY A 6 3.37 -1.06 4.65
N ILE A 7 2.46 -0.74 5.57
CA ILE A 7 1.02 -0.63 5.29
C ILE A 7 0.72 0.82 4.91
N ILE A 8 0.55 1.10 3.62
CA ILE A 8 0.31 2.45 3.09
C ILE A 8 -1.18 2.77 3.12
N LEU A 9 -1.57 3.74 3.94
CA LEU A 9 -2.93 4.29 3.96
C LEU A 9 -3.03 5.39 2.90
N GLY A 10 -3.57 5.03 1.71
CA GLY A 10 -3.59 5.92 0.54
C GLY A 10 -4.56 7.09 0.63
N SER A 11 -5.60 6.99 1.49
CA SER A 11 -6.59 8.05 1.68
C SER A 11 -6.20 8.99 2.82
N THR A 12 -6.31 10.31 2.57
CA THR A 12 -6.11 11.37 3.57
C THR A 12 -7.42 12.08 3.94
N ARG A 13 -8.58 11.60 3.43
CA ARG A 13 -9.90 12.20 3.66
C ARG A 13 -10.26 12.17 5.16
N GLN A 14 -10.87 13.24 5.68
CA GLN A 14 -11.50 13.20 7.00
C GLN A 14 -12.60 12.13 7.03
N GLY A 15 -12.66 11.34 8.08
CA GLY A 15 -13.59 10.20 8.18
C GLY A 15 -13.27 9.04 7.23
N ARG A 16 -11.99 8.89 6.79
CA ARG A 16 -11.52 7.72 6.05
C ARG A 16 -11.60 6.45 6.89
N ILE A 17 -11.84 5.32 6.25
CA ILE A 17 -11.90 4.01 6.93
C ILE A 17 -10.59 3.23 6.83
N SER A 18 -9.60 3.76 6.08
CA SER A 18 -8.30 3.09 5.97
C SER A 18 -7.61 2.77 7.30
N PRO A 19 -7.74 3.56 8.39
CA PRO A 19 -7.20 3.16 9.69
C PRO A 19 -7.81 1.87 10.23
N ALA A 20 -9.12 1.69 10.11
CA ALA A 20 -9.80 0.46 10.54
C ALA A 20 -9.37 -0.75 9.70
N ILE A 21 -9.23 -0.57 8.38
CA ILE A 21 -8.71 -1.64 7.51
C ILE A 21 -7.25 -1.95 7.88
N ALA A 22 -6.42 -0.94 8.17
CA ALA A 22 -5.04 -1.14 8.58
C ALA A 22 -4.90 -1.87 9.92
N GLU A 23 -5.83 -1.67 10.86
CA GLU A 23 -5.90 -2.40 12.12
C GLU A 23 -6.10 -3.90 11.86
N TRP A 24 -7.07 -4.26 11.02
CA TRP A 24 -7.31 -5.64 10.62
C TRP A 24 -6.10 -6.25 9.91
N VAL A 25 -5.48 -5.56 8.95
CA VAL A 25 -4.27 -6.03 8.26
C VAL A 25 -3.12 -6.24 9.25
N THR A 26 -2.90 -5.30 10.17
CA THR A 26 -1.84 -5.39 11.18
C THR A 26 -2.02 -6.61 12.07
N ALA A 27 -3.26 -6.92 12.47
CA ALA A 27 -3.57 -8.12 13.24
C ALA A 27 -3.34 -9.40 12.42
N GLY A 28 -3.60 -9.38 11.10
CA GLY A 28 -3.22 -10.46 10.18
C GLY A 28 -1.71 -10.69 10.16
N VAL A 29 -0.93 -9.62 9.93
CA VAL A 29 0.55 -9.69 9.94
C VAL A 29 1.09 -10.24 11.26
N ALA A 30 0.50 -9.89 12.40
CA ALA A 30 0.94 -10.37 13.71
C ALA A 30 0.82 -11.89 13.91
N LYS A 31 0.05 -12.59 13.06
CA LYS A 31 -0.04 -14.06 13.06
C LYS A 31 1.16 -14.74 12.37
N HIS A 32 1.97 -13.97 11.64
CA HIS A 32 3.14 -14.43 10.89
C HIS A 32 4.44 -14.01 11.61
N PRO A 33 5.14 -14.93 12.30
CA PRO A 33 6.29 -14.57 13.13
C PRO A 33 7.50 -14.03 12.36
N GLU A 34 7.61 -14.33 11.05
CA GLU A 34 8.65 -13.82 10.16
C GLU A 34 8.30 -12.49 9.49
N LEU A 35 7.14 -11.91 9.81
CA LEU A 35 6.69 -10.62 9.31
C LEU A 35 6.54 -9.60 10.44
N SER A 36 6.74 -8.33 10.12
CA SER A 36 6.40 -7.19 10.99
C SER A 36 5.79 -6.08 10.14
N ALA A 37 4.88 -5.30 10.73
CA ALA A 37 4.19 -4.22 10.02
C ALA A 37 4.57 -2.85 10.58
N GLU A 38 4.72 -1.88 9.68
CA GLU A 38 4.79 -0.45 9.99
C GLU A 38 3.72 0.29 9.21
N MET A 39 2.93 1.11 9.90
CA MET A 39 1.87 1.90 9.28
C MET A 39 2.45 3.17 8.64
N LEU A 40 2.17 3.38 7.35
CA LEU A 40 2.54 4.56 6.58
C LEU A 40 1.28 5.36 6.24
N ASP A 41 0.82 6.16 7.21
CA ASP A 41 -0.36 7.01 7.03
C ASP A 41 0.02 8.28 6.23
N LEU A 42 -0.36 8.33 4.95
CA LEU A 42 -0.07 9.48 4.08
C LEU A 42 -0.74 10.78 4.57
N GLY A 43 -1.81 10.69 5.37
CA GLY A 43 -2.41 11.85 6.02
C GLY A 43 -1.53 12.44 7.13
N ALA A 44 -0.81 11.60 7.88
CA ALA A 44 0.12 12.02 8.92
C ALA A 44 1.49 12.42 8.35
N ILE A 45 1.98 11.68 7.34
CA ILE A 45 3.24 11.97 6.64
C ILE A 45 3.15 13.31 5.91
N ASN A 46 1.98 13.62 5.31
CA ASN A 46 1.67 14.91 4.69
C ASN A 46 2.72 15.37 3.66
N LEU A 47 3.08 14.48 2.73
CA LEU A 47 4.02 14.82 1.65
C LEU A 47 3.50 16.02 0.84
N PRO A 48 4.32 17.06 0.62
CA PRO A 48 3.99 18.12 -0.33
C PRO A 48 3.66 17.53 -1.71
N LEU A 49 2.96 18.27 -2.57
CA LEU A 49 2.86 17.84 -3.97
C LEU A 49 4.25 17.76 -4.58
N PHE A 50 4.50 16.67 -5.30
CA PHE A 50 5.78 16.40 -5.94
C PHE A 50 6.21 17.59 -6.81
N ASN A 51 7.34 18.18 -6.47
CA ASN A 51 7.91 19.36 -7.13
C ASN A 51 9.46 19.32 -7.06
N GLU A 52 10.03 18.14 -7.24
CA GLU A 52 11.48 18.02 -7.30
C GLU A 52 12.02 18.53 -8.65
N PRO A 53 13.23 19.08 -8.68
CA PRO A 53 13.81 19.63 -9.92
C PRO A 53 14.11 18.56 -10.97
N THR A 54 14.17 17.29 -10.54
CA THR A 54 14.50 16.15 -11.40
C THR A 54 13.53 15.00 -11.15
N ILE A 55 13.18 14.26 -12.19
CA ILE A 55 12.33 13.06 -12.04
C ILE A 55 13.13 11.93 -11.36
N PRO A 56 12.51 11.09 -10.50
CA PRO A 56 13.20 10.06 -9.73
C PRO A 56 13.94 8.98 -10.56
N SER A 57 13.57 8.80 -11.83
CA SER A 57 14.28 7.90 -12.74
C SER A 57 15.64 8.44 -13.22
N VAL A 58 15.91 9.73 -13.02
CA VAL A 58 17.16 10.39 -13.41
C VAL A 58 18.03 10.67 -12.19
N ALA A 59 17.44 11.22 -11.13
CA ALA A 59 18.14 11.45 -9.87
C ALA A 59 17.14 11.44 -8.70
N PRO A 60 17.56 11.00 -7.50
CA PRO A 60 16.74 11.06 -6.30
C PRO A 60 16.36 12.50 -5.96
N GLY A 61 15.14 12.68 -5.39
CA GLY A 61 14.68 13.94 -4.84
C GLY A 61 15.62 14.49 -3.75
N VAL A 62 15.72 15.81 -3.66
CA VAL A 62 16.67 16.52 -2.78
C VAL A 62 15.99 17.27 -1.64
N SER A 63 14.67 17.45 -1.66
CA SER A 63 13.93 18.05 -0.56
C SER A 63 13.97 17.17 0.70
N GLU A 64 13.84 17.79 1.87
CA GLU A 64 13.77 17.04 3.14
C GLU A 64 12.65 16.00 3.12
N ALA A 65 11.49 16.33 2.54
CA ALA A 65 10.37 15.42 2.40
C ALA A 65 10.72 14.21 1.49
N ALA A 66 11.39 14.45 0.36
CA ALA A 66 11.82 13.39 -0.56
C ALA A 66 12.85 12.47 0.10
N ILE A 67 13.82 13.04 0.81
CA ILE A 67 14.86 12.29 1.54
C ILE A 67 14.22 11.41 2.62
N ALA A 68 13.38 11.99 3.49
CA ALA A 68 12.71 11.27 4.57
C ALA A 68 11.80 10.15 4.04
N TRP A 69 11.05 10.41 2.97
CA TRP A 69 10.18 9.41 2.36
C TRP A 69 10.98 8.26 1.73
N ARG A 70 12.08 8.58 1.04
CA ARG A 70 12.98 7.58 0.46
C ARG A 70 13.60 6.69 1.53
N GLU A 71 14.13 7.27 2.61
CA GLU A 71 14.70 6.52 3.74
C GLU A 71 13.66 5.59 4.36
N LYS A 72 12.42 6.07 4.54
CA LYS A 72 11.31 5.28 5.05
C LYS A 72 11.01 4.08 4.14
N VAL A 73 10.79 4.30 2.85
CA VAL A 73 10.47 3.24 1.89
C VAL A 73 11.63 2.24 1.76
N THR A 74 12.87 2.72 1.70
CA THR A 74 14.06 1.85 1.58
C THR A 74 14.25 0.94 2.79
N SER A 75 13.78 1.35 3.97
CA SER A 75 13.89 0.55 5.21
C SER A 75 12.91 -0.63 5.29
N LEU A 76 12.03 -0.79 4.30
CA LEU A 76 10.95 -1.77 4.27
C LEU A 76 11.16 -2.78 3.14
N ASP A 77 10.74 -4.02 3.33
CA ASP A 77 10.97 -5.12 2.40
C ASP A 77 9.80 -5.35 1.44
N ALA A 78 8.58 -5.05 1.88
CA ALA A 78 7.33 -5.27 1.16
C ALA A 78 6.30 -4.20 1.50
N PHE A 79 5.20 -4.12 0.71
CA PHE A 79 4.16 -3.15 0.98
C PHE A 79 2.76 -3.75 0.83
N ILE A 80 1.83 -3.27 1.66
CA ILE A 80 0.40 -3.46 1.50
C ILE A 80 -0.23 -2.08 1.28
N ILE A 81 -0.82 -1.85 0.11
CA ILE A 81 -1.44 -0.56 -0.23
C ILE A 81 -2.94 -0.64 0.01
N LEU A 82 -3.45 0.21 0.91
CA LEU A 82 -4.88 0.38 1.15
C LEU A 82 -5.37 1.56 0.29
N THR A 83 -6.12 1.26 -0.78
CA THR A 83 -6.61 2.29 -1.69
C THR A 83 -8.13 2.43 -1.69
N ALA A 84 -8.61 3.66 -1.41
CA ALA A 84 -10.00 4.02 -1.67
C ALA A 84 -10.24 4.23 -3.17
N GLU A 85 -11.50 4.14 -3.58
CA GLU A 85 -11.92 4.61 -4.90
C GLU A 85 -12.62 5.96 -4.79
N TYR A 86 -12.10 6.97 -5.46
CA TYR A 86 -12.67 8.31 -5.60
C TYR A 86 -12.85 8.65 -7.07
N ASN A 87 -14.10 8.81 -7.53
CA ASN A 87 -14.40 9.12 -8.94
C ASN A 87 -13.70 8.16 -9.91
N ALA A 88 -13.81 6.86 -9.65
CA ALA A 88 -13.20 5.77 -10.43
C ALA A 88 -11.67 5.75 -10.47
N GLY A 89 -10.98 6.42 -9.55
CA GLY A 89 -9.54 6.42 -9.43
C GLY A 89 -9.05 6.27 -7.99
N TYR A 90 -7.78 5.99 -7.83
CA TYR A 90 -7.15 5.95 -6.51
C TYR A 90 -6.81 7.36 -6.00
N PRO A 91 -6.64 7.55 -4.66
CA PRO A 91 -6.43 8.87 -4.08
C PRO A 91 -5.17 9.58 -4.59
N ALA A 92 -5.27 10.90 -4.85
CA ALA A 92 -4.15 11.72 -5.29
C ALA A 92 -2.93 11.68 -4.33
N PRO A 93 -3.08 11.65 -2.99
CA PRO A 93 -1.93 11.49 -2.09
C PRO A 93 -1.16 10.19 -2.30
N LEU A 94 -1.84 9.11 -2.68
CA LEU A 94 -1.18 7.85 -3.01
C LEU A 94 -0.35 7.98 -4.28
N LYS A 95 -0.92 8.59 -5.35
CA LYS A 95 -0.15 8.87 -6.58
C LYS A 95 1.07 9.72 -6.28
N ASN A 96 0.87 10.78 -5.49
CA ASN A 96 1.94 11.67 -5.09
C ASN A 96 3.08 10.93 -4.37
N ALA A 97 2.76 10.07 -3.41
CA ALA A 97 3.75 9.28 -2.67
C ALA A 97 4.53 8.32 -3.58
N LEU A 98 3.86 7.71 -4.57
CA LEU A 98 4.52 6.83 -5.56
C LEU A 98 5.47 7.62 -6.47
N ASP A 99 5.09 8.84 -6.88
CA ASP A 99 5.86 9.66 -7.81
C ASP A 99 7.16 10.25 -7.23
N TYR A 100 7.29 10.30 -5.92
CA TYR A 100 8.53 10.74 -5.27
C TYR A 100 9.72 9.80 -5.50
N LEU A 101 9.46 8.53 -5.84
CA LEU A 101 10.46 7.47 -5.89
C LEU A 101 10.29 6.63 -7.18
N LYS A 102 11.34 5.94 -7.58
CA LYS A 102 11.32 5.02 -8.71
C LYS A 102 12.07 3.71 -8.41
N THR A 103 13.36 3.80 -8.15
CA THR A 103 14.24 2.64 -7.92
C THR A 103 13.93 1.94 -6.60
N GLU A 104 13.44 2.68 -5.63
CA GLU A 104 13.08 2.18 -4.31
C GLU A 104 11.85 1.24 -4.34
N TRP A 105 10.98 1.41 -5.34
CA TRP A 105 9.84 0.52 -5.59
C TRP A 105 10.20 -0.71 -6.42
N ALA A 106 11.27 -0.64 -7.21
CA ALA A 106 11.62 -1.69 -8.15
C ALA A 106 11.88 -3.03 -7.42
N ASN A 107 11.32 -4.11 -7.97
CA ASN A 107 11.41 -5.45 -7.41
C ASN A 107 10.87 -5.61 -5.98
N ARG A 108 10.06 -4.66 -5.47
CA ARG A 108 9.40 -4.80 -4.16
C ARG A 108 8.06 -5.52 -4.32
N PRO A 109 7.76 -6.52 -3.48
CA PRO A 109 6.44 -7.14 -3.47
C PRO A 109 5.42 -6.16 -2.91
N ILE A 110 4.34 -5.95 -3.66
CA ILE A 110 3.22 -5.08 -3.28
C ILE A 110 1.92 -5.85 -3.38
N PHE A 111 1.16 -5.84 -2.31
CA PHE A 111 -0.20 -6.35 -2.24
C PHE A 111 -1.19 -5.19 -2.15
N THR A 112 -2.27 -5.21 -2.94
CA THR A 112 -3.26 -4.15 -2.97
C THR A 112 -4.56 -4.59 -2.33
N ILE A 113 -5.06 -3.78 -1.40
CA ILE A 113 -6.41 -3.89 -0.82
C ILE A 113 -7.16 -2.64 -1.25
N SER A 114 -8.11 -2.80 -2.18
CA SER A 114 -8.99 -1.71 -2.61
C SER A 114 -10.31 -1.76 -1.86
N TYR A 115 -10.94 -0.59 -1.69
CA TYR A 115 -12.24 -0.51 -1.04
C TYR A 115 -13.09 0.61 -1.61
N GLY A 116 -14.38 0.38 -1.65
CA GLY A 116 -15.37 1.30 -2.18
C GLY A 116 -16.74 0.65 -2.26
N PHE A 117 -17.76 1.37 -2.72
CA PHE A 117 -19.09 0.79 -2.93
C PHE A 117 -19.11 -0.32 -3.99
N SER A 118 -18.13 -0.31 -4.90
CA SER A 118 -17.88 -1.36 -5.90
C SER A 118 -16.57 -2.11 -5.64
N GLY A 119 -16.10 -2.18 -4.37
CA GLY A 119 -14.85 -2.83 -4.01
C GLY A 119 -13.59 -2.06 -4.42
N GLY A 120 -13.70 -0.88 -5.03
CA GLY A 120 -12.58 -0.10 -5.48
C GLY A 120 -11.90 -0.63 -6.75
N ALA A 121 -12.63 -1.36 -7.60
CA ALA A 121 -12.07 -2.07 -8.76
C ALA A 121 -11.37 -1.13 -9.77
N SER A 122 -11.95 0.03 -10.07
CA SER A 122 -11.34 1.00 -11.00
C SER A 122 -10.06 1.61 -10.42
N ALA A 123 -10.05 1.89 -9.13
CA ALA A 123 -8.86 2.39 -8.44
C ALA A 123 -7.74 1.36 -8.43
N ALA A 124 -8.05 0.09 -8.13
CA ALA A 124 -7.09 -1.02 -8.15
C ALA A 124 -6.50 -1.22 -9.55
N HIS A 125 -7.34 -1.21 -10.60
CA HIS A 125 -6.88 -1.35 -11.98
C HIS A 125 -5.90 -0.23 -12.39
N GLN A 126 -6.26 1.03 -12.15
CA GLN A 126 -5.37 2.17 -12.46
C GLN A 126 -4.09 2.14 -11.64
N LEU A 127 -4.17 1.73 -10.37
CA LEU A 127 -3.00 1.60 -9.50
C LEU A 127 -2.06 0.50 -10.02
N SER A 128 -2.60 -0.64 -10.42
CA SER A 128 -1.81 -1.75 -11.00
C SER A 128 -0.97 -1.30 -12.20
N GLU A 129 -1.53 -0.51 -13.13
CA GLU A 129 -0.80 0.06 -14.26
C GLU A 129 0.41 0.90 -13.82
N VAL A 130 0.25 1.70 -12.76
CA VAL A 130 1.34 2.49 -12.20
C VAL A 130 2.38 1.60 -11.53
N LEU A 131 1.96 0.61 -10.73
CA LEU A 131 2.84 -0.32 -10.04
C LEU A 131 3.69 -1.13 -11.02
N ILE A 132 3.10 -1.62 -12.12
CA ILE A 132 3.85 -2.25 -13.23
C ILE A 132 4.91 -1.29 -13.78
N ARG A 133 4.51 -0.05 -14.05
CA ARG A 133 5.41 0.95 -14.65
C ARG A 133 6.59 1.33 -13.74
N ILE A 134 6.42 1.30 -12.44
CA ILE A 134 7.50 1.55 -11.48
C ILE A 134 8.30 0.29 -11.11
N GLY A 135 7.95 -0.87 -11.70
CA GLY A 135 8.73 -2.10 -11.63
C GLY A 135 8.54 -2.92 -10.34
N THR A 136 7.36 -2.82 -9.71
CA THR A 136 7.05 -3.62 -8.52
C THR A 136 6.68 -5.06 -8.87
N VAL A 137 6.72 -5.94 -7.89
CA VAL A 137 6.19 -7.31 -7.98
C VAL A 137 4.81 -7.33 -7.33
N GLN A 138 3.75 -7.43 -8.13
CA GLN A 138 2.40 -7.45 -7.58
C GLN A 138 2.06 -8.85 -7.04
N ILE A 139 1.57 -8.89 -5.80
CA ILE A 139 1.04 -10.10 -5.17
C ILE A 139 -0.44 -10.20 -5.48
N GLU A 140 -0.86 -11.30 -6.06
CA GLU A 140 -2.23 -11.56 -6.50
C GLU A 140 -2.84 -12.76 -5.75
N PRO A 141 -4.18 -12.82 -5.64
CA PRO A 141 -5.16 -11.82 -6.08
C PRO A 141 -5.27 -10.65 -5.11
N ASN A 142 -5.64 -9.46 -5.61
CA ASN A 142 -5.96 -8.29 -4.77
C ASN A 142 -7.25 -8.52 -3.98
N ILE A 143 -7.36 -7.95 -2.76
CA ILE A 143 -8.60 -7.91 -2.01
C ILE A 143 -9.42 -6.69 -2.44
N ALA A 144 -10.70 -6.90 -2.73
CA ALA A 144 -11.67 -5.85 -3.06
C ALA A 144 -12.78 -5.79 -2.01
N ILE A 145 -12.74 -4.80 -1.10
CA ILE A 145 -13.66 -4.67 0.01
C ILE A 145 -14.89 -3.84 -0.43
N LEU A 146 -16.06 -4.48 -0.47
CA LEU A 146 -17.36 -3.82 -0.58
C LEU A 146 -17.72 -3.18 0.76
N ILE A 147 -17.83 -1.85 0.81
CA ILE A 147 -18.00 -1.13 2.08
C ILE A 147 -19.45 -0.87 2.46
N GLY A 148 -20.41 -1.06 1.55
CA GLY A 148 -21.78 -0.58 1.73
C GLY A 148 -22.49 -1.12 2.98
N ASP A 149 -22.30 -2.39 3.31
CA ASP A 149 -22.86 -3.10 4.45
C ASP A 149 -21.97 -3.09 5.71
N LYS A 150 -20.78 -2.53 5.60
CA LYS A 150 -19.76 -2.50 6.67
C LYS A 150 -19.70 -1.16 7.41
N LEU A 151 -20.34 -0.13 6.84
CA LEU A 151 -20.32 1.21 7.43
C LEU A 151 -21.39 1.38 8.48
N ASN A 152 -21.01 1.91 9.63
CA ASN A 152 -21.94 2.42 10.65
C ASN A 152 -22.59 3.74 10.23
N ALA A 153 -23.51 4.25 11.07
CA ALA A 153 -24.23 5.49 10.81
C ALA A 153 -23.33 6.74 10.67
N ASN A 154 -22.09 6.68 11.16
CA ASN A 154 -21.09 7.75 11.08
C ASN A 154 -20.10 7.55 9.94
N GLY A 155 -20.28 6.50 9.11
CA GLY A 155 -19.41 6.16 7.98
C GLY A 155 -18.09 5.50 8.37
N GLY A 156 -17.96 5.01 9.60
CA GLY A 156 -16.82 4.22 10.08
C GLY A 156 -17.12 2.70 10.09
N ILE A 157 -16.16 1.90 10.51
CA ILE A 157 -16.28 0.46 10.77
C ILE A 157 -16.12 0.26 12.28
N ASP A 158 -17.15 -0.30 12.95
CA ASP A 158 -17.15 -0.45 14.41
C ASP A 158 -16.20 -1.56 14.88
N ASP A 159 -16.25 -2.71 14.19
CA ASP A 159 -15.38 -3.86 14.45
C ASP A 159 -14.74 -4.29 13.13
N PRO A 160 -13.52 -3.84 12.82
CA PRO A 160 -12.87 -4.20 11.59
C PRO A 160 -12.56 -5.71 11.50
N HIS A 161 -12.29 -6.39 12.61
CA HIS A 161 -11.98 -7.81 12.61
C HIS A 161 -13.20 -8.65 12.23
N ALA A 162 -14.36 -8.39 12.84
CA ALA A 162 -15.59 -9.07 12.49
C ALA A 162 -16.09 -8.71 11.08
N SER A 163 -16.03 -7.42 10.73
CA SER A 163 -16.53 -6.90 9.45
C SER A 163 -15.72 -7.38 8.24
N LEU A 164 -14.42 -7.65 8.41
CA LEU A 164 -13.49 -8.03 7.35
C LEU A 164 -13.06 -9.49 7.40
N ALA A 165 -13.59 -10.29 8.36
CA ALA A 165 -13.22 -11.69 8.54
C ALA A 165 -13.41 -12.55 7.29
N ILE A 166 -14.34 -12.18 6.40
CA ILE A 166 -14.57 -12.86 5.12
C ILE A 166 -13.33 -12.84 4.22
N HIS A 167 -12.42 -11.91 4.44
CA HIS A 167 -11.18 -11.73 3.69
C HIS A 167 -9.93 -12.25 4.42
N ASP A 168 -10.09 -12.91 5.59
CA ASP A 168 -8.95 -13.40 6.38
C ASP A 168 -8.10 -14.41 5.60
N GLU A 169 -8.72 -15.32 4.85
CA GLU A 169 -8.02 -16.32 4.04
C GLU A 169 -7.25 -15.69 2.88
N GLU A 170 -7.85 -14.71 2.19
CA GLU A 170 -7.20 -13.98 1.10
C GLU A 170 -5.99 -13.18 1.62
N LEU A 171 -6.14 -12.56 2.78
CA LEU A 171 -5.03 -11.85 3.44
C LEU A 171 -3.91 -12.81 3.84
N ASP A 172 -4.23 -13.95 4.43
CA ASP A 172 -3.24 -14.96 4.83
C ASP A 172 -2.46 -15.50 3.62
N ILE A 173 -3.14 -15.77 2.49
CA ILE A 173 -2.49 -16.16 1.23
C ILE A 173 -1.49 -15.10 0.78
N ALA A 174 -1.88 -13.83 0.79
CA ALA A 174 -1.00 -12.73 0.37
C ALA A 174 0.20 -12.56 1.31
N LEU A 175 0.00 -12.69 2.63
CA LEU A 175 1.06 -12.62 3.63
C LEU A 175 2.06 -13.78 3.47
N ASN A 176 1.58 -15.00 3.23
CA ASN A 176 2.42 -16.15 2.92
C ASN A 176 3.25 -15.93 1.65
N ALA A 177 2.67 -15.33 0.60
CA ALA A 177 3.39 -15.00 -0.62
C ALA A 177 4.48 -13.94 -0.38
N ILE A 178 4.20 -12.91 0.44
CA ILE A 178 5.20 -11.91 0.85
C ILE A 178 6.31 -12.56 1.69
N GLU A 179 5.96 -13.46 2.61
CA GLU A 179 6.93 -14.17 3.44
C GLU A 179 7.87 -15.04 2.60
N ALA A 180 7.32 -15.75 1.62
CA ALA A 180 8.07 -16.62 0.72
C ALA A 180 8.88 -15.85 -0.34
N TRP A 181 8.52 -14.60 -0.62
CA TRP A 181 9.18 -13.81 -1.68
C TRP A 181 10.66 -13.60 -1.37
N ALA A 182 11.50 -13.75 -2.38
CA ALA A 182 12.92 -13.41 -2.35
C ALA A 182 13.27 -12.55 -3.57
N PRO A 183 14.14 -11.52 -3.42
CA PRO A 183 14.62 -10.77 -4.57
C PRO A 183 15.19 -11.73 -5.61
N THR A 184 14.77 -11.59 -6.87
CA THR A 184 15.48 -12.23 -7.97
C THR A 184 16.86 -11.57 -8.08
N GLU A 185 17.92 -12.38 -8.12
CA GLU A 185 19.23 -11.85 -8.48
C GLU A 185 19.08 -11.16 -9.85
N GLU A 186 19.42 -9.86 -9.92
CA GLU A 186 19.50 -9.20 -11.23
C GLU A 186 20.47 -10.03 -12.10
N PRO A 187 20.12 -10.31 -13.37
CA PRO A 187 21.11 -10.87 -14.26
C PRO A 187 22.29 -9.89 -14.28
N THR A 188 23.44 -10.34 -13.82
CA THR A 188 24.69 -9.61 -13.99
C THR A 188 24.82 -9.32 -15.46
N ASP A 189 24.69 -8.06 -15.84
CA ASP A 189 24.88 -7.59 -17.21
C ASP A 189 26.22 -8.14 -17.73
N VAL A 190 26.13 -8.93 -18.80
CA VAL A 190 27.26 -9.34 -19.66
C VAL A 190 27.43 -8.29 -20.75
#